data_eaf065721df74a3d4f0043b5e66f8b67
#
_entry.id   eaf065721df74a3d4f0043b5e66f8b67
#
_cell.length_a   1.000
_cell.length_b   1.000
_cell.length_c   1.000
_cell.angle_alpha   90.00
_cell.angle_beta   90.00
_cell.angle_gamma   90.00
#
_symmetry.space_group_name_H-M   'P 1'
#
loop_
_entity.id
_entity.type
_entity.pdbx_description
1 polymer ?
#
loop_
_entity_poly.entity_id
_entity_poly.type
_entity_poly.pdbx_seq_one_letter_code
_entity_poly.pdbx_strand_id
1 'polypeptide(L)'
;MRFPTGFEEKYQRILGKESASFFSTFDQESISAFRTNPLKEGQVTFSNPIPGTKWGYYGKVSGKSPEHVTGLIYSQEPAAQMVAQLAHPHEDMRVLDLAAAPGGKSTHLLSYLNNTGLLVSNEINNKRSKILVENIERFGARNVLITNESAERLAKVFSSFFDLIVLDAPCSGEGMFRKKPDAMDYWSLDYPAQCAALQREILEDAVKMLANGGELVYSTCTWAPEENEEIVAWLLDEFPLELVDIPKLNGMTPGIDYPETARMYPHRFKGEGQFVAKFRFVGEHKLPKLKPVRSNLTADQRSLWQSFQKEHLKIELKGDLQTFGDQLYLLPLGLPDLSKIKIARNGLHLGTFKKKRFEPSFALGLALQPSEVKNKLELSQQDFEVYVGGETLQIKESLPNDWYQLLIHGNGLGFAKLANQTLKNYFPKGLRFR
;
A
#
# COMPACT_ATOMS: atom_id res chain seq x y z
N MET A 1 23.90 -21.04 -7.73
CA MET A 1 22.47 -21.31 -8.03
C MET A 1 22.33 -21.93 -9.41
N ARG A 2 21.32 -22.79 -9.69
CA ARG A 2 21.08 -23.34 -11.04
C ARG A 2 19.96 -22.54 -11.71
N PHE A 3 20.27 -21.88 -12.81
CA PHE A 3 19.30 -21.06 -13.54
C PHE A 3 18.46 -21.86 -14.54
N PRO A 4 17.30 -21.36 -14.95
CA PRO A 4 16.51 -21.95 -16.03
C PRO A 4 17.29 -21.92 -17.36
N THR A 5 16.94 -22.84 -18.25
CA THR A 5 17.58 -22.94 -19.57
C THR A 5 17.41 -21.62 -20.36
N GLY A 6 18.51 -21.08 -20.88
CA GLY A 6 18.54 -19.86 -21.68
C GLY A 6 18.64 -18.56 -20.86
N PHE A 7 18.48 -18.60 -19.53
CA PHE A 7 18.55 -17.40 -18.69
C PHE A 7 19.98 -16.81 -18.67
N GLU A 8 20.99 -17.67 -18.49
CA GLU A 8 22.39 -17.21 -18.44
C GLU A 8 22.82 -16.61 -19.77
N GLU A 9 22.52 -17.25 -20.89
CA GLU A 9 22.84 -16.75 -22.23
C GLU A 9 22.14 -15.42 -22.54
N LYS A 10 20.86 -15.27 -22.12
CA LYS A 10 20.11 -14.03 -22.25
C LYS A 10 20.83 -12.88 -21.55
N TYR A 11 21.19 -13.06 -20.28
CA TYR A 11 21.79 -11.99 -19.48
C TYR A 11 23.29 -11.79 -19.74
N GLN A 12 24.01 -12.79 -20.21
CA GLN A 12 25.36 -12.60 -20.76
C GLN A 12 25.33 -11.66 -21.98
N ARG A 13 24.35 -11.80 -22.86
CA ARG A 13 24.17 -10.94 -24.02
C ARG A 13 23.79 -9.51 -23.64
N ILE A 14 22.84 -9.34 -22.70
CA ILE A 14 22.34 -8.04 -22.28
C ILE A 14 23.41 -7.25 -21.50
N LEU A 15 24.08 -7.91 -20.54
CA LEU A 15 25.00 -7.25 -19.60
C LEU A 15 26.47 -7.27 -20.05
N GLY A 16 26.80 -8.11 -21.01
CA GLY A 16 28.19 -8.21 -21.53
C GLY A 16 29.18 -8.46 -20.40
N LYS A 17 30.14 -7.54 -20.24
CA LYS A 17 31.22 -7.65 -19.23
C LYS A 17 30.73 -7.64 -17.78
N GLU A 18 29.52 -7.14 -17.51
CA GLU A 18 28.95 -7.07 -16.17
C GLU A 18 28.22 -8.36 -15.76
N SER A 19 28.01 -9.29 -16.69
CA SER A 19 27.25 -10.52 -16.42
C SER A 19 27.86 -11.36 -15.30
N ALA A 20 29.19 -11.45 -15.20
CA ALA A 20 29.83 -12.19 -14.12
C ALA A 20 29.54 -11.60 -12.75
N SER A 21 29.59 -10.26 -12.61
CA SER A 21 29.23 -9.56 -11.36
C SER A 21 27.75 -9.71 -11.03
N PHE A 22 26.89 -9.66 -12.04
CA PHE A 22 25.46 -9.87 -11.90
C PHE A 22 25.15 -11.29 -11.36
N PHE A 23 25.66 -12.33 -12.01
CA PHE A 23 25.43 -13.71 -11.58
C PHE A 23 26.00 -14.02 -10.20
N SER A 24 27.14 -13.43 -9.81
CA SER A 24 27.71 -13.60 -8.47
C SER A 24 26.80 -13.12 -7.34
N THR A 25 25.83 -12.23 -7.61
CA THR A 25 24.90 -11.75 -6.59
C THR A 25 23.87 -12.80 -6.14
N PHE A 26 23.60 -13.81 -6.99
CA PHE A 26 22.63 -14.85 -6.68
C PHE A 26 23.14 -15.86 -5.63
N ASP A 27 24.42 -15.89 -5.35
CA ASP A 27 25.01 -16.66 -4.27
C ASP A 27 25.04 -15.89 -2.93
N GLN A 28 24.58 -14.64 -2.93
CA GLN A 28 24.50 -13.79 -1.73
C GLN A 28 23.10 -13.84 -1.11
N GLU A 29 23.00 -13.55 0.18
CA GLU A 29 21.71 -13.40 0.85
C GLU A 29 20.91 -12.21 0.29
N SER A 30 19.60 -12.38 0.21
CA SER A 30 18.68 -11.30 -0.17
C SER A 30 18.71 -10.15 0.85
N ILE A 31 18.60 -8.92 0.36
CA ILE A 31 18.61 -7.72 1.20
C ILE A 31 17.25 -7.51 1.86
N SER A 32 17.26 -7.45 3.20
CA SER A 32 16.07 -7.10 3.98
C SER A 32 16.01 -5.61 4.25
N ALA A 33 14.80 -5.05 4.14
CA ALA A 33 14.56 -3.65 4.43
C ALA A 33 13.10 -3.42 4.89
N PHE A 34 12.86 -2.24 5.44
CA PHE A 34 11.53 -1.78 5.86
C PHE A 34 11.40 -0.27 5.67
N ARG A 35 10.17 0.22 5.75
CA ARG A 35 9.88 1.66 5.79
C ARG A 35 9.19 2.03 7.09
N THR A 36 9.47 3.22 7.58
CA THR A 36 8.68 3.85 8.65
C THR A 36 7.42 4.48 8.07
N ASN A 37 6.39 4.58 8.90
CA ASN A 37 5.10 5.19 8.56
C ASN A 37 5.03 6.61 9.13
N PRO A 38 5.08 7.65 8.28
CA PRO A 38 5.01 9.04 8.75
C PRO A 38 3.64 9.44 9.30
N LEU A 39 2.60 8.60 9.11
CA LEU A 39 1.28 8.83 9.69
C LEU A 39 1.20 8.42 11.17
N LYS A 40 2.30 8.01 11.80
CA LYS A 40 2.37 7.60 13.21
C LYS A 40 3.21 8.58 14.01
N GLU A 41 2.73 8.94 15.22
CA GLU A 41 3.42 9.89 16.11
C GLU A 41 4.51 9.26 16.98
N GLY A 42 4.52 7.93 17.11
CA GLY A 42 5.46 7.23 17.97
C GLY A 42 6.91 7.44 17.55
N GLN A 43 7.76 7.67 18.53
CA GLN A 43 9.16 8.00 18.33
C GLN A 43 10.05 6.76 18.51
N VAL A 44 10.36 6.09 17.39
CA VAL A 44 11.36 5.03 17.35
C VAL A 44 12.44 5.43 16.35
N THR A 45 13.70 5.43 16.81
CA THR A 45 14.85 5.74 15.96
C THR A 45 15.39 4.47 15.34
N PHE A 46 15.57 4.48 14.03
CA PHE A 46 16.17 3.37 13.27
C PHE A 46 17.51 3.79 12.68
N SER A 47 18.43 2.82 12.63
CA SER A 47 19.74 2.95 11.99
C SER A 47 19.70 2.45 10.54
N ASN A 48 20.74 2.76 9.75
CA ASN A 48 20.96 2.30 8.38
C ASN A 48 19.89 2.77 7.37
N PRO A 49 19.67 4.08 7.19
CA PRO A 49 18.75 4.57 6.17
C PRO A 49 19.19 4.15 4.77
N ILE A 50 18.23 3.87 3.90
CA ILE A 50 18.48 3.63 2.47
C ILE A 50 18.69 4.99 1.81
N PRO A 51 19.88 5.26 1.22
CA PRO A 51 20.14 6.53 0.55
C PRO A 51 19.10 6.83 -0.53
N GLY A 52 18.64 8.08 -0.63
CA GLY A 52 17.65 8.51 -1.63
C GLY A 52 16.20 8.10 -1.33
N THR A 53 15.93 7.43 -0.20
CA THR A 53 14.55 7.21 0.27
C THR A 53 14.21 8.13 1.44
N LYS A 54 12.94 8.49 1.55
CA LYS A 54 12.47 9.37 2.62
C LYS A 54 12.27 8.63 3.94
N TRP A 55 11.86 7.36 3.89
CA TRP A 55 11.47 6.57 5.07
C TRP A 55 12.04 5.16 5.09
N GLY A 56 12.93 4.81 4.16
CA GLY A 56 13.48 3.47 4.00
C GLY A 56 14.70 3.20 4.86
N TYR A 57 14.79 1.98 5.41
CA TYR A 57 15.90 1.50 6.23
C TYR A 57 16.28 0.07 5.87
N TYR A 58 17.58 -0.23 5.85
CA TYR A 58 18.07 -1.60 5.78
C TYR A 58 17.90 -2.30 7.12
N GLY A 59 17.44 -3.53 7.12
CA GLY A 59 17.32 -4.35 8.31
C GLY A 59 16.14 -5.31 8.26
N LYS A 60 16.19 -6.31 9.14
CA LYS A 60 15.08 -7.26 9.36
C LYS A 60 14.18 -6.72 10.46
N VAL A 61 12.87 -6.88 10.28
CA VAL A 61 11.87 -6.54 11.30
C VAL A 61 10.98 -7.75 11.57
N SER A 62 10.58 -7.91 12.83
CA SER A 62 9.69 -8.98 13.25
C SER A 62 8.23 -8.59 12.97
N GLY A 63 7.45 -9.50 12.38
CA GLY A 63 6.00 -9.33 12.25
C GLY A 63 5.24 -9.32 13.59
N LYS A 64 5.92 -9.66 14.70
CA LYS A 64 5.36 -9.67 16.06
C LYS A 64 5.79 -8.46 16.91
N SER A 65 6.68 -7.61 16.37
CA SER A 65 7.14 -6.43 17.11
C SER A 65 6.02 -5.39 17.28
N PRO A 66 6.02 -4.59 18.35
CA PRO A 66 5.08 -3.49 18.54
C PRO A 66 5.01 -2.55 17.34
N GLU A 67 6.16 -2.21 16.75
CA GLU A 67 6.26 -1.32 15.60
C GLU A 67 5.54 -1.87 14.37
N HIS A 68 5.63 -3.20 14.16
CA HIS A 68 4.90 -3.86 13.06
C HIS A 68 3.39 -3.90 13.34
N VAL A 69 3.01 -4.31 14.56
CA VAL A 69 1.59 -4.51 14.92
C VAL A 69 0.82 -3.19 14.94
N THR A 70 1.45 -2.10 15.37
CA THR A 70 0.86 -0.76 15.33
C THR A 70 0.91 -0.09 13.95
N GLY A 71 1.60 -0.69 12.99
CA GLY A 71 1.77 -0.15 11.64
C GLY A 71 2.76 1.00 11.54
N LEU A 72 3.67 1.17 12.53
CA LEU A 72 4.77 2.13 12.45
C LEU A 72 5.79 1.74 11.38
N ILE A 73 5.97 0.42 11.15
CA ILE A 73 6.87 -0.09 10.12
C ILE A 73 6.16 -1.01 9.13
N TYR A 74 6.68 -1.03 7.90
CA TYR A 74 6.26 -1.94 6.84
C TYR A 74 7.50 -2.58 6.19
N SER A 75 7.60 -3.92 6.24
CA SER A 75 8.69 -4.65 5.59
C SER A 75 8.56 -4.57 4.08
N GLN A 76 9.56 -4.01 3.40
CA GLN A 76 9.60 -3.91 1.94
C GLN A 76 11.04 -3.91 1.44
N GLU A 77 11.29 -4.66 0.39
CA GLU A 77 12.57 -4.78 -0.29
C GLU A 77 13.02 -3.41 -0.86
N PRO A 78 14.32 -3.07 -0.84
CA PRO A 78 14.81 -1.74 -1.23
C PRO A 78 14.42 -1.28 -2.64
N ALA A 79 14.55 -2.13 -3.66
CA ALA A 79 14.20 -1.74 -5.04
C ALA A 79 12.68 -1.51 -5.19
N ALA A 80 11.85 -2.32 -4.53
CA ALA A 80 10.41 -2.13 -4.51
C ALA A 80 9.98 -0.81 -3.81
N GLN A 81 10.81 -0.28 -2.88
CA GLN A 81 10.56 1.04 -2.27
C GLN A 81 10.75 2.17 -3.29
N MET A 82 11.62 2.00 -4.29
CA MET A 82 11.90 3.05 -5.28
C MET A 82 10.69 3.36 -6.16
N VAL A 83 9.78 2.42 -6.39
CA VAL A 83 8.60 2.66 -7.25
C VAL A 83 7.76 3.84 -6.75
N ALA A 84 7.31 3.83 -5.50
CA ALA A 84 6.52 4.93 -4.97
C ALA A 84 7.37 6.18 -4.65
N GLN A 85 8.67 6.00 -4.36
CA GLN A 85 9.64 7.09 -4.22
C GLN A 85 9.75 7.90 -5.52
N LEU A 86 9.79 7.23 -6.68
CA LEU A 86 9.89 7.83 -8.01
C LEU A 86 8.52 8.31 -8.53
N ALA A 87 7.45 7.64 -8.15
CA ALA A 87 6.08 8.08 -8.43
C ALA A 87 5.80 9.44 -7.77
N HIS A 88 6.22 9.60 -6.52
CA HIS A 88 6.21 10.84 -5.74
C HIS A 88 4.87 11.60 -5.81
N PRO A 89 3.74 10.99 -5.38
CA PRO A 89 2.47 11.71 -5.36
C PRO A 89 2.52 12.90 -4.39
N HIS A 90 1.76 13.93 -4.70
CA HIS A 90 1.55 15.07 -3.83
C HIS A 90 0.27 14.92 -3.00
N GLU A 91 0.15 15.67 -1.91
CA GLU A 91 -1.09 15.79 -1.16
C GLU A 91 -2.25 16.18 -2.09
N ASP A 92 -3.47 15.78 -1.74
CA ASP A 92 -4.72 16.00 -2.46
C ASP A 92 -4.87 15.30 -3.83
N MET A 93 -3.86 14.58 -4.33
CA MET A 93 -3.98 13.77 -5.55
C MET A 93 -4.95 12.61 -5.40
N ARG A 94 -5.59 12.26 -6.53
CA ARG A 94 -6.33 10.99 -6.72
C ARG A 94 -5.38 9.99 -7.35
N VAL A 95 -5.02 8.98 -6.58
CA VAL A 95 -4.00 7.97 -6.95
C VAL A 95 -4.65 6.61 -7.09
N LEU A 96 -4.25 5.83 -8.10
CA LEU A 96 -4.59 4.42 -8.26
C LEU A 96 -3.33 3.57 -8.14
N ASP A 97 -3.35 2.58 -7.25
CA ASP A 97 -2.44 1.43 -7.26
C ASP A 97 -3.20 0.24 -7.86
N LEU A 98 -2.91 -0.09 -9.12
CA LEU A 98 -3.77 -0.96 -9.93
C LEU A 98 -3.57 -2.46 -9.65
N ALA A 99 -2.39 -2.87 -9.16
CA ALA A 99 -2.06 -4.25 -8.79
C ALA A 99 -1.40 -4.28 -7.38
N ALA A 100 -2.18 -3.88 -6.38
CA ALA A 100 -1.68 -3.36 -5.11
C ALA A 100 -1.16 -4.40 -4.11
N ALA A 101 -1.68 -5.65 -4.13
CA ALA A 101 -1.34 -6.62 -3.09
C ALA A 101 0.15 -7.05 -3.12
N PRO A 102 0.77 -7.17 -1.94
CA PRO A 102 0.19 -7.17 -0.60
C PRO A 102 0.02 -5.78 0.05
N GLY A 103 0.32 -4.64 -0.62
CA GLY A 103 0.12 -3.30 -0.10
C GLY A 103 1.39 -2.47 0.13
N GLY A 104 2.56 -2.97 -0.28
CA GLY A 104 3.84 -2.28 -0.09
C GLY A 104 3.90 -0.94 -0.83
N LYS A 105 3.46 -0.88 -2.11
CA LYS A 105 3.39 0.36 -2.88
C LYS A 105 2.26 1.25 -2.38
N SER A 106 1.06 0.70 -2.16
CA SER A 106 -0.09 1.44 -1.60
C SER A 106 0.25 2.16 -0.30
N THR A 107 0.85 1.46 0.68
CA THR A 107 1.24 2.09 1.96
C THR A 107 2.32 3.16 1.79
N HIS A 108 3.19 3.02 0.80
CA HIS A 108 4.19 4.04 0.50
C HIS A 108 3.57 5.27 -0.19
N LEU A 109 2.64 5.08 -1.13
CA LEU A 109 1.86 6.16 -1.73
C LEU A 109 1.05 6.92 -0.67
N LEU A 110 0.43 6.21 0.27
CA LEU A 110 -0.30 6.80 1.40
C LEU A 110 0.60 7.64 2.32
N SER A 111 1.89 7.28 2.44
CA SER A 111 2.87 8.09 3.19
C SER A 111 3.05 9.48 2.58
N TYR A 112 3.01 9.60 1.25
CA TYR A 112 3.10 10.87 0.54
C TYR A 112 1.79 11.66 0.59
N LEU A 113 0.65 10.98 0.45
CA LEU A 113 -0.69 11.60 0.50
C LEU A 113 -1.06 12.16 1.88
N ASN A 114 -0.40 11.74 2.94
CA ASN A 114 -0.55 12.29 4.29
C ASN A 114 -2.02 12.43 4.75
N ASN A 115 -2.84 11.41 4.51
CA ASN A 115 -4.29 11.41 4.76
C ASN A 115 -5.09 12.48 3.99
N THR A 116 -4.55 13.07 2.93
CA THR A 116 -5.26 13.96 1.99
C THR A 116 -5.53 13.24 0.66
N GLY A 117 -6.31 13.83 -0.22
CA GLY A 117 -6.64 13.23 -1.52
C GLY A 117 -7.32 11.86 -1.39
N LEU A 118 -7.03 10.98 -2.34
CA LEU A 118 -7.63 9.64 -2.43
C LEU A 118 -6.62 8.63 -2.96
N LEU A 119 -6.48 7.48 -2.28
CA LEU A 119 -5.88 6.29 -2.89
C LEU A 119 -6.97 5.25 -3.19
N VAL A 120 -7.06 4.78 -4.42
CA VAL A 120 -7.74 3.54 -4.78
C VAL A 120 -6.68 2.45 -4.91
N SER A 121 -6.77 1.40 -4.09
CA SER A 121 -5.88 0.24 -4.16
C SER A 121 -6.65 -0.94 -4.70
N ASN A 122 -6.28 -1.44 -5.87
CA ASN A 122 -6.98 -2.55 -6.52
C ASN A 122 -6.16 -3.85 -6.49
N GLU A 123 -6.84 -4.96 -6.31
CA GLU A 123 -6.26 -6.30 -6.47
C GLU A 123 -7.31 -7.24 -7.06
N ILE A 124 -7.03 -7.81 -8.22
CA ILE A 124 -7.95 -8.71 -8.93
C ILE A 124 -8.16 -10.03 -8.18
N ASN A 125 -7.13 -10.54 -7.50
CA ASN A 125 -7.18 -11.79 -6.75
C ASN A 125 -7.82 -11.59 -5.38
N ASN A 126 -8.98 -12.22 -5.16
CA ASN A 126 -9.74 -12.08 -3.90
C ASN A 126 -8.98 -12.54 -2.64
N LYS A 127 -8.10 -13.55 -2.73
CA LYS A 127 -7.31 -13.97 -1.56
C LYS A 127 -6.24 -12.93 -1.22
N ARG A 128 -5.58 -12.38 -2.24
CA ARG A 128 -4.57 -11.33 -2.08
C ARG A 128 -5.18 -10.01 -1.64
N SER A 129 -6.41 -9.67 -2.09
CA SER A 129 -7.10 -8.44 -1.65
C SER A 129 -7.39 -8.42 -0.15
N LYS A 130 -7.60 -9.58 0.50
CA LYS A 130 -7.74 -9.66 1.95
C LYS A 130 -6.45 -9.30 2.69
N ILE A 131 -5.30 -9.76 2.18
CA ILE A 131 -3.98 -9.40 2.72
C ILE A 131 -3.73 -7.89 2.57
N LEU A 132 -4.12 -7.34 1.42
CA LEU A 132 -4.06 -5.89 1.17
C LEU A 132 -4.89 -5.11 2.19
N VAL A 133 -6.13 -5.54 2.47
CA VAL A 133 -7.01 -4.92 3.49
C VAL A 133 -6.33 -4.91 4.86
N GLU A 134 -5.80 -6.05 5.31
CA GLU A 134 -5.12 -6.17 6.61
C GLU A 134 -3.91 -5.22 6.72
N ASN A 135 -3.11 -5.13 5.66
CA ASN A 135 -1.93 -4.27 5.62
C ASN A 135 -2.28 -2.77 5.61
N ILE A 136 -3.32 -2.39 4.87
CA ILE A 136 -3.81 -1.00 4.83
C ILE A 136 -4.44 -0.61 6.17
N GLU A 137 -5.21 -1.49 6.79
CA GLU A 137 -5.79 -1.24 8.13
C GLU A 137 -4.70 -1.04 9.17
N ARG A 138 -3.69 -1.92 9.18
CA ARG A 138 -2.55 -1.81 10.09
C ARG A 138 -1.76 -0.51 9.87
N PHE A 139 -1.61 -0.07 8.62
CA PHE A 139 -0.96 1.19 8.29
C PHE A 139 -1.72 2.41 8.86
N GLY A 140 -3.05 2.33 8.96
CA GLY A 140 -3.88 3.33 9.62
C GLY A 140 -4.21 4.55 8.76
N ALA A 141 -4.18 4.44 7.43
CA ALA A 141 -4.61 5.52 6.54
C ALA A 141 -6.14 5.66 6.49
N ARG A 142 -6.62 6.90 6.29
CA ARG A 142 -8.04 7.27 6.31
C ARG A 142 -8.63 7.50 4.92
N ASN A 143 -7.79 7.79 3.93
CA ASN A 143 -8.14 8.25 2.59
C ASN A 143 -7.99 7.17 1.51
N VAL A 144 -8.31 5.91 1.83
CA VAL A 144 -8.10 4.77 0.93
C VAL A 144 -9.37 3.96 0.71
N LEU A 145 -9.64 3.63 -0.55
CA LEU A 145 -10.65 2.66 -0.99
C LEU A 145 -9.94 1.41 -1.52
N ILE A 146 -10.40 0.21 -1.16
CA ILE A 146 -9.83 -1.03 -1.70
C ILE A 146 -10.86 -1.73 -2.56
N THR A 147 -10.50 -1.99 -3.82
CA THR A 147 -11.34 -2.67 -4.81
C THR A 147 -10.82 -4.07 -5.13
N ASN A 148 -11.70 -4.95 -5.61
CA ASN A 148 -11.34 -6.30 -6.07
C ASN A 148 -11.91 -6.51 -7.48
N GLU A 149 -11.31 -5.84 -8.47
CA GLU A 149 -11.83 -5.77 -9.84
C GLU A 149 -10.75 -5.92 -10.91
N SER A 150 -11.17 -6.17 -12.16
CA SER A 150 -10.32 -6.05 -13.33
C SER A 150 -10.11 -4.56 -13.70
N ALA A 151 -9.02 -4.27 -14.42
CA ALA A 151 -8.73 -2.93 -14.94
C ALA A 151 -9.88 -2.42 -15.84
N GLU A 152 -10.42 -3.29 -16.71
CA GLU A 152 -11.55 -2.98 -17.59
C GLU A 152 -12.80 -2.48 -16.83
N ARG A 153 -13.14 -3.12 -15.71
CA ARG A 153 -14.31 -2.71 -14.92
C ARG A 153 -14.06 -1.42 -14.16
N LEU A 154 -12.83 -1.23 -13.67
CA LEU A 154 -12.44 0.04 -13.05
C LEU A 154 -12.48 1.19 -14.04
N ALA A 155 -12.01 1.00 -15.28
CA ALA A 155 -12.01 2.03 -16.32
C ALA A 155 -13.43 2.52 -16.66
N LYS A 156 -14.46 1.67 -16.54
CA LYS A 156 -15.87 2.06 -16.72
C LYS A 156 -16.41 2.99 -15.63
N VAL A 157 -15.79 2.97 -14.44
CA VAL A 157 -16.21 3.76 -13.29
C VAL A 157 -15.32 4.99 -13.08
N PHE A 158 -14.02 4.83 -13.30
CA PHE A 158 -12.99 5.83 -13.03
C PHE A 158 -12.39 6.46 -14.31
N SER A 159 -13.16 6.52 -15.41
CA SER A 159 -12.68 7.15 -16.64
C SER A 159 -12.21 8.59 -16.40
N SER A 160 -10.99 8.92 -16.85
CA SER A 160 -10.39 10.27 -16.75
C SER A 160 -10.33 10.80 -15.31
N PHE A 161 -10.02 9.95 -14.37
CA PHE A 161 -10.22 10.26 -12.95
C PHE A 161 -8.93 10.47 -12.16
N PHE A 162 -7.88 9.66 -12.39
CA PHE A 162 -6.69 9.65 -11.55
C PHE A 162 -5.61 10.62 -12.02
N ASP A 163 -5.07 11.37 -11.09
CA ASP A 163 -3.94 12.27 -11.30
C ASP A 163 -2.61 11.49 -11.38
N LEU A 164 -2.56 10.30 -10.75
CA LEU A 164 -1.44 9.36 -10.81
C LEU A 164 -1.97 7.92 -10.80
N ILE A 165 -1.47 7.10 -11.72
CA ILE A 165 -1.67 5.64 -11.71
C ILE A 165 -0.31 4.97 -11.53
N VAL A 166 -0.22 4.04 -10.59
CA VAL A 166 0.92 3.15 -10.41
C VAL A 166 0.49 1.74 -10.78
N LEU A 167 1.18 1.15 -11.74
CA LEU A 167 1.06 -0.25 -12.10
C LEU A 167 2.39 -0.95 -11.87
N ASP A 168 2.54 -1.61 -10.70
CA ASP A 168 3.59 -2.61 -10.49
C ASP A 168 3.06 -3.91 -11.09
N ALA A 169 3.40 -4.15 -12.35
CA ALA A 169 2.71 -5.10 -13.20
C ALA A 169 3.00 -6.57 -12.80
N PRO A 170 2.02 -7.48 -12.96
CA PRO A 170 2.33 -8.91 -12.95
C PRO A 170 3.36 -9.19 -14.04
N CYS A 171 4.48 -9.81 -13.67
CA CYS A 171 5.64 -9.98 -14.55
C CYS A 171 6.32 -11.32 -14.33
N SER A 172 7.31 -11.65 -15.16
CA SER A 172 8.09 -12.90 -15.06
C SER A 172 8.86 -13.05 -13.74
N GLY A 173 9.09 -11.95 -13.02
CA GLY A 173 9.64 -11.95 -11.67
C GLY A 173 11.12 -12.32 -11.58
N GLU A 174 11.89 -12.20 -12.64
CA GLU A 174 13.32 -12.55 -12.71
C GLU A 174 14.13 -11.87 -11.61
N GLY A 175 13.80 -10.61 -11.29
CA GLY A 175 14.43 -9.84 -10.24
C GLY A 175 14.18 -10.35 -8.82
N MET A 176 13.32 -11.36 -8.67
CA MET A 176 13.02 -11.98 -7.38
C MET A 176 13.61 -13.39 -7.21
N PHE A 177 14.33 -13.91 -8.19
CA PHE A 177 14.88 -15.27 -8.16
C PHE A 177 15.77 -15.55 -6.94
N ARG A 178 16.58 -14.57 -6.54
CA ARG A 178 17.41 -14.69 -5.33
C ARG A 178 16.55 -14.85 -4.05
N LYS A 179 15.44 -14.12 -3.96
CA LYS A 179 14.54 -14.12 -2.80
C LYS A 179 13.50 -15.24 -2.84
N LYS A 180 13.11 -15.67 -4.04
CA LYS A 180 12.11 -16.72 -4.31
C LYS A 180 12.61 -17.66 -5.40
N PRO A 181 13.52 -18.57 -5.07
CA PRO A 181 14.10 -19.49 -6.05
C PRO A 181 13.08 -20.35 -6.80
N ASP A 182 11.98 -20.72 -6.13
CA ASP A 182 10.89 -21.52 -6.75
C ASP A 182 10.25 -20.81 -7.97
N ALA A 183 10.41 -19.50 -8.12
CA ALA A 183 9.93 -18.78 -9.30
C ALA A 183 10.68 -19.18 -10.58
N MET A 184 11.89 -19.72 -10.47
CA MET A 184 12.66 -20.22 -11.61
C MET A 184 12.06 -21.48 -12.23
N ASP A 185 11.29 -22.28 -11.47
CA ASP A 185 10.68 -23.53 -11.95
C ASP A 185 9.62 -23.29 -13.03
N TYR A 186 9.03 -22.10 -13.05
CA TYR A 186 7.98 -21.70 -14.00
C TYR A 186 8.48 -20.81 -15.12
N TRP A 187 9.75 -20.38 -15.07
CA TRP A 187 10.31 -19.49 -16.05
C TRP A 187 10.77 -20.24 -17.32
N SER A 188 10.50 -19.64 -18.48
CA SER A 188 11.01 -20.06 -19.78
C SER A 188 11.38 -18.81 -20.60
N LEU A 189 12.10 -18.99 -21.71
CA LEU A 189 12.47 -17.86 -22.60
C LEU A 189 11.25 -17.09 -23.15
N ASP A 190 10.11 -17.78 -23.34
CA ASP A 190 8.88 -17.17 -23.86
C ASP A 190 8.00 -16.56 -22.75
N TYR A 191 8.30 -16.85 -21.48
CA TYR A 191 7.44 -16.39 -20.37
C TYR A 191 7.38 -14.88 -20.23
N PRO A 192 8.49 -14.11 -20.38
CA PRO A 192 8.45 -12.64 -20.40
C PRO A 192 7.52 -12.07 -21.47
N ALA A 193 7.51 -12.63 -22.68
CA ALA A 193 6.61 -12.19 -23.75
C ALA A 193 5.14 -12.46 -23.44
N GLN A 194 4.82 -13.58 -22.78
CA GLN A 194 3.46 -13.88 -22.30
C GLN A 194 3.02 -12.87 -21.23
N CYS A 195 3.90 -12.52 -20.28
CA CYS A 195 3.64 -11.49 -19.28
C CYS A 195 3.42 -10.11 -19.94
N ALA A 196 4.24 -9.75 -20.94
CA ALA A 196 4.12 -8.50 -21.68
C ALA A 196 2.76 -8.37 -22.38
N ALA A 197 2.21 -9.44 -22.92
CA ALA A 197 0.87 -9.43 -23.52
C ALA A 197 -0.21 -9.06 -22.48
N LEU A 198 -0.18 -9.67 -21.30
CA LEU A 198 -1.09 -9.33 -20.20
C LEU A 198 -0.90 -7.88 -19.70
N GLN A 199 0.35 -7.43 -19.66
CA GLN A 199 0.67 -6.06 -19.23
C GLN A 199 0.06 -5.03 -20.18
N ARG A 200 0.09 -5.27 -21.48
CA ARG A 200 -0.56 -4.41 -22.50
C ARG A 200 -2.07 -4.32 -22.28
N GLU A 201 -2.75 -5.44 -22.07
CA GLU A 201 -4.19 -5.45 -21.77
C GLU A 201 -4.54 -4.59 -20.54
N ILE A 202 -3.76 -4.69 -19.47
CA ILE A 202 -3.97 -3.89 -18.24
C ILE A 202 -3.69 -2.40 -18.51
N LEU A 203 -2.64 -2.09 -19.26
CA LEU A 203 -2.22 -0.71 -19.56
C LEU A 203 -3.19 0.03 -20.47
N GLU A 204 -3.82 -0.65 -21.45
CA GLU A 204 -4.89 -0.09 -22.28
C GLU A 204 -6.03 0.49 -21.44
N ASP A 205 -6.43 -0.21 -20.38
CA ASP A 205 -7.46 0.26 -19.47
C ASP A 205 -6.94 1.28 -18.47
N ALA A 206 -5.68 1.18 -18.04
CA ALA A 206 -5.06 2.16 -17.16
C ALA A 206 -5.02 3.56 -17.78
N VAL A 207 -4.64 3.67 -19.05
CA VAL A 207 -4.58 4.97 -19.76
C VAL A 207 -5.96 5.64 -19.84
N LYS A 208 -7.05 4.88 -20.00
CA LYS A 208 -8.43 5.41 -20.00
C LYS A 208 -8.84 6.05 -18.67
N MET A 209 -8.16 5.68 -17.58
CA MET A 209 -8.43 6.18 -16.24
C MET A 209 -7.60 7.42 -15.86
N LEU A 210 -6.58 7.78 -16.65
CA LEU A 210 -5.77 8.97 -16.41
C LEU A 210 -6.60 10.25 -16.61
N ALA A 211 -6.48 11.17 -15.69
CA ALA A 211 -6.94 12.54 -15.87
C ALA A 211 -6.08 13.27 -16.91
N ASN A 212 -6.59 14.37 -17.45
CA ASN A 212 -5.80 15.21 -18.35
C ASN A 212 -4.57 15.75 -17.63
N GLY A 213 -3.38 15.53 -18.17
CA GLY A 213 -2.10 15.84 -17.53
C GLY A 213 -1.68 14.86 -16.42
N GLY A 214 -2.45 13.81 -16.18
CA GLY A 214 -2.14 12.77 -15.19
C GLY A 214 -0.89 11.96 -15.55
N GLU A 215 -0.31 11.30 -14.56
CA GLU A 215 0.93 10.54 -14.70
C GLU A 215 0.68 9.03 -14.54
N LEU A 216 1.40 8.24 -15.31
CA LEU A 216 1.47 6.78 -15.21
C LEU A 216 2.86 6.36 -14.77
N VAL A 217 2.97 5.62 -13.68
CA VAL A 217 4.20 4.93 -13.29
C VAL A 217 4.02 3.44 -13.54
N TYR A 218 4.78 2.94 -14.49
CA TYR A 218 4.86 1.53 -14.83
C TYR A 218 6.10 0.93 -14.20
N SER A 219 5.98 -0.21 -13.54
CA SER A 219 7.11 -0.92 -12.95
C SER A 219 6.94 -2.43 -13.04
N THR A 220 8.07 -3.14 -13.06
CA THR A 220 8.15 -4.60 -13.00
C THR A 220 9.28 -5.03 -12.07
N CYS A 221 9.18 -6.22 -11.49
CA CYS A 221 10.30 -6.85 -10.80
C CYS A 221 11.06 -7.84 -11.71
N THR A 222 11.29 -7.46 -12.96
CA THR A 222 12.07 -8.21 -13.94
C THR A 222 13.10 -7.33 -14.65
N TRP A 223 14.08 -7.97 -15.30
CA TRP A 223 15.03 -7.26 -16.17
C TRP A 223 14.77 -7.54 -17.67
N ALA A 224 13.72 -8.30 -17.99
CA ALA A 224 13.39 -8.68 -19.36
C ALA A 224 13.01 -7.45 -20.21
N PRO A 225 13.73 -7.16 -21.32
CA PRO A 225 13.38 -6.04 -22.20
C PRO A 225 11.97 -6.16 -22.77
N GLU A 226 11.47 -7.37 -22.99
CA GLU A 226 10.14 -7.68 -23.49
C GLU A 226 9.03 -7.11 -22.60
N GLU A 227 9.27 -7.06 -21.27
CA GLU A 227 8.33 -6.55 -20.27
C GLU A 227 8.64 -5.09 -19.87
N ASN A 228 9.76 -4.56 -20.27
CA ASN A 228 10.26 -3.25 -19.87
C ASN A 228 10.29 -2.29 -21.06
N GLU A 229 11.39 -2.22 -21.80
CA GLU A 229 11.56 -1.25 -22.86
C GLU A 229 10.62 -1.45 -24.06
N GLU A 230 10.26 -2.69 -24.38
CA GLU A 230 9.28 -2.95 -25.44
C GLU A 230 7.86 -2.50 -25.03
N ILE A 231 7.52 -2.56 -23.73
CA ILE A 231 6.28 -1.96 -23.22
C ILE A 231 6.36 -0.43 -23.26
N VAL A 232 7.51 0.17 -22.92
CA VAL A 232 7.72 1.63 -23.05
C VAL A 232 7.53 2.08 -24.50
N ALA A 233 8.18 1.39 -25.46
CA ALA A 233 8.06 1.68 -26.88
C ALA A 233 6.59 1.63 -27.34
N TRP A 234 5.91 0.56 -26.99
CA TRP A 234 4.51 0.36 -27.33
C TRP A 234 3.58 1.43 -26.73
N LEU A 235 3.80 1.83 -25.46
CA LEU A 235 3.00 2.89 -24.82
C LEU A 235 3.17 4.24 -25.52
N LEU A 236 4.38 4.57 -25.96
CA LEU A 236 4.66 5.82 -26.66
C LEU A 236 4.11 5.83 -28.09
N ASP A 237 3.99 4.67 -28.72
CA ASP A 237 3.45 4.52 -30.09
C ASP A 237 1.92 4.56 -30.10
N GLU A 238 1.28 3.87 -29.16
CA GLU A 238 -0.18 3.67 -29.18
C GLU A 238 -0.97 4.77 -28.43
N PHE A 239 -0.35 5.49 -27.50
CA PHE A 239 -1.06 6.45 -26.66
C PHE A 239 -0.39 7.82 -26.63
N PRO A 240 -1.16 8.91 -26.40
CA PRO A 240 -0.62 10.25 -26.24
C PRO A 240 0.07 10.38 -24.86
N LEU A 241 1.21 9.73 -24.73
CA LEU A 241 2.05 9.73 -23.55
C LEU A 241 3.43 10.30 -23.87
N GLU A 242 3.99 11.07 -22.95
CA GLU A 242 5.37 11.52 -22.97
C GLU A 242 6.15 10.89 -21.83
N LEU A 243 7.38 10.41 -22.12
CA LEU A 243 8.24 9.84 -21.10
C LEU A 243 8.80 10.95 -20.20
N VAL A 244 8.77 10.72 -18.90
CA VAL A 244 9.30 11.65 -17.89
C VAL A 244 10.62 11.12 -17.36
N ASP A 245 11.65 11.97 -17.33
CA ASP A 245 12.96 11.57 -16.84
C ASP A 245 12.94 11.24 -15.34
N ILE A 246 13.46 10.05 -15.01
CA ILE A 246 13.60 9.54 -13.64
C ILE A 246 15.02 9.76 -13.14
N PRO A 247 15.22 10.41 -11.98
CA PRO A 247 16.56 10.56 -11.39
C PRO A 247 17.16 9.19 -11.04
N LYS A 248 18.38 8.94 -11.48
CA LYS A 248 19.11 7.68 -11.22
C LYS A 248 19.79 7.77 -9.85
N LEU A 249 19.16 7.18 -8.84
CA LEU A 249 19.61 7.18 -7.45
C LEU A 249 20.27 5.85 -7.07
N ASN A 250 21.30 5.90 -6.21
CA ASN A 250 21.82 4.71 -5.50
C ASN A 250 22.28 3.54 -6.38
N GLY A 251 22.87 3.79 -7.54
CA GLY A 251 23.31 2.72 -8.44
C GLY A 251 22.22 2.24 -9.41
N MET A 252 21.10 2.94 -9.52
CA MET A 252 20.17 2.77 -10.63
C MET A 252 20.89 3.06 -11.96
N THR A 253 20.54 2.30 -12.97
CA THR A 253 21.04 2.50 -14.34
C THR A 253 19.93 2.99 -15.25
N PRO A 254 20.22 3.72 -16.32
CA PRO A 254 19.27 3.99 -17.39
C PRO A 254 18.70 2.70 -17.97
N GLY A 255 17.48 2.77 -18.53
CA GLY A 255 16.93 1.70 -19.35
C GLY A 255 17.67 1.56 -20.68
N ILE A 256 17.48 0.42 -21.33
CA ILE A 256 18.02 0.14 -22.66
C ILE A 256 17.22 0.98 -23.66
N ASP A 257 17.92 1.80 -24.48
CA ASP A 257 17.35 2.72 -25.48
C ASP A 257 16.41 3.82 -24.91
N TYR A 258 16.07 3.79 -23.62
CA TYR A 258 15.21 4.77 -22.92
C TYR A 258 15.91 5.27 -21.65
N PRO A 259 16.86 6.21 -21.78
CA PRO A 259 17.66 6.70 -20.63
C PRO A 259 16.83 7.40 -19.55
N GLU A 260 15.61 7.84 -19.85
CA GLU A 260 14.66 8.44 -18.92
C GLU A 260 14.18 7.43 -17.88
N THR A 261 14.11 6.15 -18.22
CA THR A 261 13.66 5.07 -17.32
C THR A 261 14.76 4.61 -16.36
N ALA A 262 14.43 3.84 -15.35
CA ALA A 262 15.40 3.36 -14.36
C ALA A 262 15.37 1.84 -14.21
N ARG A 263 16.53 1.22 -14.21
CA ARG A 263 16.76 -0.20 -13.91
C ARG A 263 17.55 -0.36 -12.62
N MET A 264 17.17 -1.36 -11.84
CA MET A 264 17.90 -1.76 -10.65
C MET A 264 18.40 -3.18 -10.82
N TYR A 265 19.73 -3.31 -10.89
CA TYR A 265 20.43 -4.58 -10.96
C TYR A 265 21.15 -4.86 -9.63
N PRO A 266 21.09 -6.07 -9.06
CA PRO A 266 21.60 -6.35 -7.71
C PRO A 266 23.13 -6.20 -7.56
N HIS A 267 23.90 -6.19 -8.63
CA HIS A 267 25.34 -5.93 -8.61
C HIS A 267 25.70 -4.43 -8.59
N ARG A 268 24.73 -3.54 -8.82
CA ARG A 268 24.91 -2.08 -8.79
C ARG A 268 24.05 -1.41 -7.72
N PHE A 269 22.82 -1.88 -7.56
CA PHE A 269 21.85 -1.40 -6.58
C PHE A 269 21.76 -2.37 -5.40
N LYS A 270 21.86 -1.87 -4.18
CA LYS A 270 21.76 -2.71 -2.96
C LYS A 270 20.30 -3.11 -2.71
N GLY A 271 19.80 -4.07 -3.46
CA GLY A 271 18.42 -4.60 -3.45
C GLY A 271 18.23 -5.71 -4.46
N GLU A 272 16.98 -6.01 -4.77
CA GLU A 272 16.59 -6.99 -5.80
C GLU A 272 16.42 -6.30 -7.17
N GLY A 273 15.78 -6.97 -8.13
CA GLY A 273 15.52 -6.40 -9.46
C GLY A 273 14.26 -5.56 -9.51
N GLN A 274 14.35 -4.42 -10.18
CA GLN A 274 13.20 -3.57 -10.49
C GLN A 274 13.46 -2.74 -11.73
N PHE A 275 12.39 -2.46 -12.49
CA PHE A 275 12.34 -1.49 -13.56
C PHE A 275 11.25 -0.45 -13.27
N VAL A 276 11.49 0.80 -13.63
CA VAL A 276 10.50 1.88 -13.48
C VAL A 276 10.54 2.80 -14.69
N ALA A 277 9.37 3.07 -15.26
CA ALA A 277 9.15 4.10 -16.27
C ALA A 277 8.03 5.04 -15.80
N LYS A 278 8.16 6.34 -16.08
CA LYS A 278 7.17 7.35 -15.72
C LYS A 278 6.72 8.09 -16.97
N PHE A 279 5.43 8.24 -17.14
CA PHE A 279 4.83 8.89 -18.30
C PHE A 279 3.88 10.00 -17.86
N ARG A 280 3.71 11.00 -18.70
CA ARG A 280 2.67 12.02 -18.59
C ARG A 280 1.68 11.87 -19.73
N PHE A 281 0.39 11.87 -19.41
CA PHE A 281 -0.67 11.86 -20.41
C PHE A 281 -0.84 13.27 -20.98
N VAL A 282 -0.62 13.44 -22.29
CA VAL A 282 -0.73 14.72 -23.02
C VAL A 282 -1.96 14.78 -23.93
N GLY A 283 -2.79 13.72 -23.92
CA GLY A 283 -4.07 13.68 -24.60
C GLY A 283 -5.18 14.41 -23.84
N GLU A 284 -6.36 14.41 -24.42
CA GLU A 284 -7.56 14.96 -23.80
C GLU A 284 -8.63 13.89 -23.63
N HIS A 285 -9.10 13.72 -22.41
CA HIS A 285 -10.27 12.93 -22.08
C HIS A 285 -11.44 13.84 -21.69
N LYS A 286 -12.65 13.39 -22.00
CA LYS A 286 -13.86 14.05 -21.51
C LYS A 286 -13.99 13.86 -19.99
N LEU A 287 -14.07 14.96 -19.26
CA LEU A 287 -14.23 14.93 -17.81
C LEU A 287 -15.52 14.20 -17.41
N PRO A 288 -15.43 13.25 -16.47
CA PRO A 288 -16.61 12.52 -16.00
C PRO A 288 -17.52 13.43 -15.18
N LYS A 289 -18.84 13.22 -15.30
CA LYS A 289 -19.81 13.82 -14.38
C LYS A 289 -19.90 12.95 -13.12
N LEU A 290 -19.20 13.34 -12.08
CA LEU A 290 -19.25 12.64 -10.79
C LEU A 290 -20.59 12.92 -10.10
N LYS A 291 -21.26 11.85 -9.68
CA LYS A 291 -22.40 11.96 -8.76
C LYS A 291 -21.88 11.78 -7.32
N PRO A 292 -22.17 12.72 -6.42
CA PRO A 292 -21.70 12.60 -5.03
C PRO A 292 -22.34 11.38 -4.36
N VAL A 293 -21.55 10.70 -3.56
CA VAL A 293 -22.02 9.62 -2.69
C VAL A 293 -22.96 10.23 -1.65
N ARG A 294 -24.14 9.62 -1.43
CA ARG A 294 -25.10 10.07 -0.42
C ARG A 294 -25.02 9.18 0.80
N SER A 295 -24.94 9.79 1.98
CA SER A 295 -25.00 9.06 3.24
C SER A 295 -26.33 8.33 3.40
N ASN A 296 -26.27 7.08 3.82
CA ASN A 296 -27.44 6.23 4.09
C ASN A 296 -27.74 6.05 5.59
N LEU A 297 -27.08 6.85 6.45
CA LEU A 297 -27.27 6.79 7.89
C LEU A 297 -28.66 7.27 8.32
N THR A 298 -29.31 6.51 9.22
CA THR A 298 -30.49 6.98 9.94
C THR A 298 -30.13 8.12 10.91
N ALA A 299 -31.13 8.85 11.37
CA ALA A 299 -30.95 9.91 12.37
C ALA A 299 -30.32 9.38 13.67
N ASP A 300 -30.79 8.21 14.15
CA ASP A 300 -30.28 7.57 15.36
C ASP A 300 -28.80 7.14 15.19
N GLN A 301 -28.44 6.54 14.06
CA GLN A 301 -27.06 6.17 13.77
C GLN A 301 -26.14 7.39 13.72
N ARG A 302 -26.59 8.47 13.08
CA ARG A 302 -25.85 9.73 13.05
C ARG A 302 -25.65 10.31 14.45
N SER A 303 -26.70 10.32 15.29
CA SER A 303 -26.61 10.76 16.67
C SER A 303 -25.63 9.94 17.50
N LEU A 304 -25.68 8.60 17.39
CA LEU A 304 -24.75 7.71 18.12
C LEU A 304 -23.30 7.94 17.72
N TRP A 305 -23.01 8.15 16.42
CA TRP A 305 -21.67 8.45 15.97
C TRP A 305 -21.19 9.83 16.43
N GLN A 306 -22.04 10.85 16.34
CA GLN A 306 -21.71 12.20 16.81
C GLN A 306 -21.44 12.24 18.32
N SER A 307 -22.23 11.51 19.12
CA SER A 307 -21.97 11.36 20.56
C SER A 307 -20.64 10.72 20.83
N PHE A 308 -20.32 9.61 20.14
CA PHE A 308 -19.01 8.95 20.28
C PHE A 308 -17.85 9.89 19.93
N GLN A 309 -17.92 10.62 18.79
CA GLN A 309 -16.88 11.59 18.44
C GLN A 309 -16.73 12.66 19.54
N LYS A 310 -17.83 13.26 19.97
CA LYS A 310 -17.80 14.30 20.98
C LYS A 310 -17.25 13.81 22.33
N GLU A 311 -17.54 12.58 22.71
CA GLU A 311 -17.12 12.02 24.00
C GLU A 311 -15.66 11.55 23.98
N HIS A 312 -15.18 10.94 22.89
CA HIS A 312 -13.89 10.24 22.88
C HIS A 312 -12.81 10.89 21.98
N LEU A 313 -13.18 11.70 20.98
CA LEU A 313 -12.24 12.33 20.07
C LEU A 313 -12.06 13.81 20.35
N LYS A 314 -10.87 14.34 20.01
CA LYS A 314 -10.55 15.79 20.05
C LYS A 314 -10.70 16.43 18.68
N ILE A 315 -10.96 15.64 17.65
CA ILE A 315 -11.12 16.06 16.25
C ILE A 315 -12.47 15.59 15.72
N GLU A 316 -12.90 16.19 14.63
CA GLU A 316 -14.00 15.70 13.80
C GLU A 316 -13.43 15.05 12.54
N LEU A 317 -13.77 13.77 12.31
CA LEU A 317 -13.38 13.05 11.11
C LEU A 317 -14.26 13.49 9.94
N LYS A 318 -13.62 14.04 8.90
CA LYS A 318 -14.29 14.54 7.69
C LYS A 318 -14.30 13.48 6.60
N GLY A 319 -15.43 13.28 5.94
CA GLY A 319 -15.65 12.33 4.84
C GLY A 319 -17.11 11.94 4.71
N ASP A 320 -17.42 11.11 3.71
CA ASP A 320 -18.78 10.62 3.47
C ASP A 320 -19.06 9.38 4.34
N LEU A 321 -20.03 9.51 5.25
CA LEU A 321 -20.43 8.43 6.16
C LEU A 321 -21.38 7.46 5.46
N GLN A 322 -21.06 6.17 5.48
CA GLN A 322 -21.92 5.09 4.98
C GLN A 322 -21.98 3.89 5.90
N THR A 323 -23.13 3.23 5.93
CA THR A 323 -23.31 1.95 6.61
C THR A 323 -23.42 0.79 5.63
N PHE A 324 -22.81 -0.33 6.01
CA PHE A 324 -22.97 -1.63 5.38
C PHE A 324 -23.38 -2.63 6.46
N GLY A 325 -24.67 -2.97 6.51
CA GLY A 325 -25.25 -3.60 7.68
C GLY A 325 -25.13 -2.70 8.91
N ASP A 326 -24.59 -3.25 10.00
CA ASP A 326 -24.34 -2.50 11.24
C ASP A 326 -22.99 -1.77 11.27
N GLN A 327 -22.17 -1.91 10.22
CA GLN A 327 -20.80 -1.36 10.17
C GLN A 327 -20.82 0.05 9.61
N LEU A 328 -20.17 0.99 10.30
CA LEU A 328 -20.00 2.37 9.86
C LEU A 328 -18.64 2.57 9.23
N TYR A 329 -18.62 3.20 8.05
CA TYR A 329 -17.42 3.55 7.33
C TYR A 329 -17.37 5.05 7.03
N LEU A 330 -16.14 5.58 7.01
CA LEU A 330 -15.79 6.89 6.48
C LEU A 330 -15.16 6.69 5.11
N LEU A 331 -15.87 7.08 4.07
CA LEU A 331 -15.37 7.02 2.69
C LEU A 331 -14.53 8.26 2.40
N PRO A 332 -13.45 8.14 1.61
CA PRO A 332 -12.74 9.30 1.07
C PRO A 332 -13.67 10.19 0.25
N LEU A 333 -13.40 11.49 0.24
CA LEU A 333 -14.17 12.47 -0.53
C LEU A 333 -13.90 12.32 -2.05
N GLY A 334 -14.87 12.70 -2.86
CA GLY A 334 -14.73 12.80 -4.32
C GLY A 334 -14.83 11.48 -5.07
N LEU A 335 -15.31 10.41 -4.45
CA LEU A 335 -15.55 9.13 -5.11
C LEU A 335 -16.75 9.21 -6.08
N PRO A 336 -16.66 8.53 -7.25
CA PRO A 336 -17.80 8.32 -8.13
C PRO A 336 -18.80 7.31 -7.55
N ASP A 337 -19.91 7.05 -8.25
CA ASP A 337 -20.82 5.96 -7.91
C ASP A 337 -20.14 4.59 -8.05
N LEU A 338 -19.98 3.89 -6.92
CA LEU A 338 -19.27 2.62 -6.81
C LEU A 338 -20.18 1.39 -6.95
N SER A 339 -21.46 1.56 -7.24
CA SER A 339 -22.46 0.48 -7.24
C SER A 339 -22.18 -0.65 -8.24
N LYS A 340 -21.32 -0.41 -9.23
CA LYS A 340 -21.01 -1.35 -10.31
C LYS A 340 -19.72 -2.14 -10.12
N ILE A 341 -18.98 -1.91 -9.03
CA ILE A 341 -17.69 -2.57 -8.77
C ILE A 341 -17.68 -3.25 -7.40
N LYS A 342 -16.86 -4.27 -7.30
CA LYS A 342 -16.59 -4.95 -6.04
C LYS A 342 -15.65 -4.15 -5.16
N ILE A 343 -16.11 -3.83 -3.96
CA ILE A 343 -15.32 -3.17 -2.94
C ILE A 343 -14.86 -4.20 -1.91
N ALA A 344 -13.57 -4.28 -1.67
CA ALA A 344 -12.99 -5.12 -0.63
C ALA A 344 -12.99 -4.39 0.73
N ARG A 345 -12.81 -3.05 0.73
CA ARG A 345 -12.89 -2.21 1.93
C ARG A 345 -13.38 -0.80 1.57
N ASN A 346 -14.45 -0.38 2.24
CA ASN A 346 -15.16 0.88 1.98
C ASN A 346 -14.55 2.07 2.76
N GLY A 347 -13.28 2.42 2.53
CA GLY A 347 -12.65 3.49 3.30
C GLY A 347 -12.26 3.04 4.72
N LEU A 348 -12.29 3.96 5.70
CA LEU A 348 -11.97 3.67 7.09
C LEU A 348 -13.17 3.08 7.82
N HIS A 349 -13.03 1.87 8.34
CA HIS A 349 -14.01 1.28 9.24
C HIS A 349 -13.99 2.02 10.58
N LEU A 350 -15.07 2.71 10.92
CA LEU A 350 -15.17 3.49 12.15
C LEU A 350 -15.64 2.63 13.34
N GLY A 351 -16.57 1.71 13.11
CA GLY A 351 -17.09 0.84 14.16
C GLY A 351 -18.44 0.24 13.82
N THR A 352 -19.10 -0.29 14.84
CA THR A 352 -20.34 -1.06 14.70
C THR A 352 -21.45 -0.44 15.54
N PHE A 353 -22.61 -0.22 14.94
CA PHE A 353 -23.82 0.14 15.67
C PHE A 353 -24.38 -1.08 16.39
N LYS A 354 -24.64 -0.93 17.67
CA LYS A 354 -25.34 -1.88 18.53
C LYS A 354 -26.62 -1.22 19.07
N LYS A 355 -27.49 -2.00 19.68
CA LYS A 355 -28.69 -1.44 20.31
C LYS A 355 -28.32 -0.29 21.27
N LYS A 356 -28.66 0.95 20.92
CA LYS A 356 -28.42 2.18 21.69
C LYS A 356 -26.96 2.52 22.02
N ARG A 357 -25.97 2.00 21.25
CA ARG A 357 -24.57 2.35 21.44
C ARG A 357 -23.77 2.17 20.17
N PHE A 358 -22.64 2.85 20.09
CA PHE A 358 -21.60 2.68 19.08
C PHE A 358 -20.38 1.99 19.71
N GLU A 359 -19.79 1.03 19.00
CA GLU A 359 -18.55 0.35 19.40
C GLU A 359 -17.46 0.67 18.36
N PRO A 360 -16.35 1.35 18.77
CA PRO A 360 -15.28 1.71 17.85
C PRO A 360 -14.59 0.45 17.32
N SER A 361 -14.12 0.53 16.06
CA SER A 361 -13.40 -0.56 15.43
C SER A 361 -11.93 -0.57 15.83
N PHE A 362 -11.26 -1.69 15.59
CA PHE A 362 -9.81 -1.82 15.66
C PHE A 362 -9.12 -0.88 14.66
N ALA A 363 -9.63 -0.81 13.42
CA ALA A 363 -9.09 0.05 12.36
C ALA A 363 -9.12 1.55 12.73
N LEU A 364 -10.20 2.01 13.39
CA LEU A 364 -10.27 3.39 13.88
C LEU A 364 -9.18 3.69 14.91
N GLY A 365 -8.93 2.77 15.84
CA GLY A 365 -7.90 2.95 16.85
C GLY A 365 -6.48 2.94 16.29
N LEU A 366 -6.24 2.26 15.16
CA LEU A 366 -4.97 2.32 14.43
C LEU A 366 -4.83 3.61 13.62
N ALA A 367 -5.93 4.16 13.08
CA ALA A 367 -5.92 5.33 12.21
C ALA A 367 -5.84 6.66 12.98
N LEU A 368 -6.26 6.68 14.25
CA LEU A 368 -6.21 7.87 15.08
C LEU A 368 -4.83 8.06 15.72
N GLN A 369 -4.33 9.29 15.67
CA GLN A 369 -3.12 9.66 16.42
C GLN A 369 -3.45 9.76 17.92
N PRO A 370 -2.49 9.49 18.81
CA PRO A 370 -2.68 9.66 20.25
C PRO A 370 -3.11 11.07 20.64
N SER A 371 -2.65 12.10 19.92
CA SER A 371 -3.04 13.48 20.11
C SER A 371 -4.51 13.77 19.80
N GLU A 372 -5.16 12.94 18.98
CA GLU A 372 -6.55 13.09 18.52
C GLU A 372 -7.58 12.43 19.45
N VAL A 373 -7.14 11.61 20.41
CA VAL A 373 -8.02 10.84 21.31
C VAL A 373 -7.96 11.39 22.74
N LYS A 374 -9.10 11.42 23.44
CA LYS A 374 -9.18 11.91 24.83
C LYS A 374 -8.60 10.89 25.81
N ASN A 375 -9.11 9.66 25.81
CA ASN A 375 -8.73 8.61 26.75
C ASN A 375 -7.70 7.66 26.11
N LYS A 376 -6.54 7.58 26.70
CA LYS A 376 -5.40 6.76 26.21
C LYS A 376 -4.81 5.95 27.35
N LEU A 377 -4.26 4.79 27.02
CA LEU A 377 -3.55 3.94 27.97
C LEU A 377 -2.31 3.36 27.29
N GLU A 378 -1.13 3.75 27.75
CA GLU A 378 0.14 3.18 27.31
C GLU A 378 0.36 1.82 27.97
N LEU A 379 0.63 0.79 27.15
CA LEU A 379 0.92 -0.57 27.61
C LEU A 379 2.41 -0.75 27.84
N SER A 380 2.75 -1.50 28.89
CA SER A 380 4.10 -2.07 29.00
C SER A 380 4.32 -3.15 27.92
N GLN A 381 5.57 -3.51 27.66
CA GLN A 381 5.90 -4.62 26.75
C GLN A 381 5.21 -5.93 27.19
N GLN A 382 5.18 -6.21 28.48
CA GLN A 382 4.50 -7.39 29.01
C GLN A 382 3.00 -7.35 28.79
N ASP A 383 2.33 -6.21 29.04
CA ASP A 383 0.89 -6.06 28.82
C ASP A 383 0.53 -6.15 27.34
N PHE A 384 1.38 -5.60 26.46
CA PHE A 384 1.23 -5.76 25.02
C PHE A 384 1.22 -7.24 24.62
N GLU A 385 2.19 -8.04 25.06
CA GLU A 385 2.28 -9.47 24.75
C GLU A 385 1.06 -10.26 25.22
N VAL A 386 0.60 -9.98 26.44
CA VAL A 386 -0.63 -10.56 27.01
C VAL A 386 -1.86 -10.17 26.18
N TYR A 387 -1.97 -8.88 25.82
CA TYR A 387 -3.13 -8.35 25.10
C TYR A 387 -3.22 -8.89 23.67
N VAL A 388 -2.11 -8.89 22.91
CA VAL A 388 -2.11 -9.44 21.53
C VAL A 388 -2.28 -10.96 21.52
N GLY A 389 -1.95 -11.64 22.63
CA GLY A 389 -2.25 -13.05 22.87
C GLY A 389 -3.74 -13.35 23.07
N GLY A 390 -4.56 -12.32 23.28
CA GLY A 390 -6.01 -12.41 23.40
C GLY A 390 -6.56 -12.38 24.82
N GLU A 391 -5.72 -12.12 25.82
CA GLU A 391 -6.11 -12.06 27.23
C GLU A 391 -6.58 -10.65 27.64
N THR A 392 -7.31 -10.55 28.73
CA THR A 392 -7.72 -9.28 29.36
C THR A 392 -6.61 -8.78 30.26
N LEU A 393 -6.54 -7.45 30.48
CA LEU A 393 -5.58 -6.85 31.40
C LEU A 393 -6.28 -6.30 32.64
N GLN A 394 -5.62 -6.43 33.80
CA GLN A 394 -6.05 -5.78 35.04
C GLN A 394 -5.31 -4.46 35.20
N ILE A 395 -6.03 -3.36 35.22
CA ILE A 395 -5.47 -2.02 35.38
C ILE A 395 -5.44 -1.67 36.86
N LYS A 396 -4.26 -1.39 37.37
CA LYS A 396 -4.04 -1.08 38.81
C LYS A 396 -4.52 0.32 39.19
N GLU A 397 -4.47 1.23 38.22
CA GLU A 397 -4.89 2.60 38.41
C GLU A 397 -6.41 2.72 38.44
N SER A 398 -6.94 3.59 39.30
CA SER A 398 -8.39 3.88 39.35
C SER A 398 -8.76 4.79 38.18
N LEU A 399 -9.15 4.19 37.06
CA LEU A 399 -9.58 4.89 35.85
C LEU A 399 -11.09 4.74 35.64
N PRO A 400 -11.77 5.74 35.02
CA PRO A 400 -13.19 5.66 34.67
C PRO A 400 -13.50 4.48 33.73
N ASN A 401 -14.69 3.88 33.93
CA ASN A 401 -15.21 2.89 32.98
C ASN A 401 -15.54 3.57 31.64
N ASP A 402 -14.72 3.33 30.63
CA ASP A 402 -14.85 4.00 29.31
C ASP A 402 -14.08 3.26 28.20
N TRP A 403 -14.12 3.81 26.98
CA TRP A 403 -13.26 3.43 25.87
C TRP A 403 -11.91 4.13 25.96
N TYR A 404 -10.84 3.37 25.77
CA TYR A 404 -9.46 3.84 25.74
C TYR A 404 -8.78 3.41 24.43
N GLN A 405 -8.09 4.32 23.79
CA GLN A 405 -7.09 3.92 22.78
C GLN A 405 -5.89 3.34 23.51
N LEU A 406 -5.57 2.08 23.20
CA LEU A 406 -4.35 1.46 23.69
C LEU A 406 -3.16 1.93 22.87
N LEU A 407 -2.06 2.18 23.53
CA LEU A 407 -0.82 2.60 22.91
C LEU A 407 0.29 1.64 23.30
N ILE A 408 1.25 1.48 22.40
CA ILE A 408 2.56 0.88 22.66
C ILE A 408 3.63 1.67 21.92
N HIS A 409 4.68 2.10 22.61
CA HIS A 409 5.71 3.00 22.11
C HIS A 409 5.10 4.27 21.46
N GLY A 410 4.05 4.82 22.10
CA GLY A 410 3.35 6.01 21.65
C GLY A 410 2.50 5.82 20.38
N ASN A 411 2.27 4.59 19.90
CA ASN A 411 1.46 4.31 18.71
C ASN A 411 0.18 3.54 19.04
N GLY A 412 -0.92 3.90 18.36
CA GLY A 412 -2.23 3.26 18.55
C GLY A 412 -2.21 1.77 18.20
N LEU A 413 -2.74 0.95 19.13
CA LEU A 413 -2.93 -0.49 19.00
C LEU A 413 -4.40 -0.89 18.80
N GLY A 414 -5.32 0.07 18.83
CA GLY A 414 -6.75 -0.15 18.77
C GLY A 414 -7.47 0.45 19.96
N PHE A 415 -8.81 0.27 20.00
CA PHE A 415 -9.62 0.63 21.18
C PHE A 415 -9.89 -0.59 22.04
N ALA A 416 -9.94 -0.36 23.36
CA ALA A 416 -10.42 -1.34 24.33
C ALA A 416 -11.35 -0.68 25.35
N LYS A 417 -12.26 -1.45 25.91
CA LYS A 417 -13.21 -0.97 26.93
C LYS A 417 -12.74 -1.37 28.32
N LEU A 418 -12.55 -0.38 29.16
CA LEU A 418 -12.29 -0.58 30.59
C LEU A 418 -13.63 -0.68 31.32
N ALA A 419 -13.80 -1.72 32.14
CA ALA A 419 -14.94 -1.93 33.01
C ALA A 419 -14.50 -2.61 34.31
N ASN A 420 -14.76 -1.98 35.46
CA ASN A 420 -14.36 -2.50 36.78
C ASN A 420 -12.87 -2.89 36.82
N GLN A 421 -12.00 -1.98 36.40
CA GLN A 421 -10.54 -2.14 36.32
C GLN A 421 -10.08 -3.30 35.41
N THR A 422 -10.98 -3.95 34.69
CA THR A 422 -10.65 -4.96 33.70
C THR A 422 -10.75 -4.38 32.30
N LEU A 423 -9.62 -4.37 31.59
CA LEU A 423 -9.56 -3.98 30.18
C LEU A 423 -9.94 -5.18 29.31
N LYS A 424 -11.08 -5.08 28.63
CA LYS A 424 -11.59 -6.13 27.75
C LYS A 424 -10.76 -6.22 26.49
N ASN A 425 -10.48 -7.44 26.04
CA ASN A 425 -9.71 -7.66 24.81
C ASN A 425 -10.57 -7.50 23.56
N TYR A 426 -10.23 -6.50 22.74
CA TYR A 426 -10.82 -6.22 21.43
C TYR A 426 -9.83 -6.46 20.27
N PHE A 427 -8.65 -6.99 20.56
CA PHE A 427 -7.68 -7.34 19.53
C PHE A 427 -8.26 -8.44 18.62
N PRO A 428 -8.21 -8.28 17.27
CA PRO A 428 -8.87 -9.19 16.35
C PRO A 428 -8.38 -10.63 16.50
N LYS A 429 -9.30 -11.59 16.59
CA LYS A 429 -8.97 -13.00 16.84
C LYS A 429 -8.02 -13.58 15.78
N GLY A 430 -8.18 -13.18 14.51
CA GLY A 430 -7.34 -13.63 13.40
C GLY A 430 -5.91 -13.08 13.40
N LEU A 431 -5.65 -12.01 14.19
CA LEU A 431 -4.33 -11.37 14.29
C LEU A 431 -3.56 -11.76 15.56
N ARG A 432 -4.16 -12.56 16.45
CA ARG A 432 -3.55 -12.97 17.73
C ARG A 432 -2.35 -13.88 17.53
N PHE A 433 -1.33 -13.67 18.33
CA PHE A 433 -0.11 -14.49 18.36
C PHE A 433 0.47 -14.53 19.78
N ARG A 434 1.37 -15.51 20.00
CA ARG A 434 2.14 -15.68 21.26
C ARG A 434 3.63 -15.77 20.95
#